data_f3c671acbc2698fc7782bcb772262baa
#
_entry.id   f3c671acbc2698fc7782bcb772262baa
#
_cell.length_a   1.000
_cell.length_b   1.000
_cell.length_c   1.000
_cell.angle_alpha   90.00
_cell.angle_beta   90.00
_cell.angle_gamma   90.00
#
_symmetry.space_group_name_H-M   'P 1'
#
loop_
_entity.id
_entity.type
_entity.pdbx_description
1 polymer ?
#
loop_
_entity_poly.entity_id
_entity_poly.type
_entity_poly.pdbx_seq_one_letter_code
_entity_poly.pdbx_strand_id
1 'polypeptide(L)'
;MFRTLGPCGGMCLLRTVRMGSVRLAPAAQQLGLGVEPPRRSLPVLDQRQRGVEFVGLPANRILNPPESTGMDFWTINPYVGCEFGCSYCYARAAHEWTTERHGRTQAGRPPREQFEREIYVKRDAGLVLRQTLDPAKIGRRKILIGSATDPYQPAERRFGVTRSILEALLGFRGLSIGIITKSPLVARDAGLLKQLGERHRLSVQISLISLDPGLIRRLEPKTPLPHARLRAVRALAEAGVNVGLIIAPIVPGLTDGWGSLGSLMAAGREAGARHADGFALRLNPVARSGFLPVLAREFPDLVARYHRRYGQRHSAGQDYLTALDRRIRTLQQIHGFPIRPLDRGEPGARGSAQPEPEVALSLPFG
;
A
#
# COMPACT_ATOMS: atom_id res chain seq x y z
N MET A 1 -75.35 -27.57 15.09
CA MET A 1 -75.04 -28.94 15.55
C MET A 1 -73.60 -28.96 16.03
N PHE A 2 -73.41 -28.89 17.35
CA PHE A 2 -72.71 -29.86 18.17
C PHE A 2 -71.23 -30.14 17.75
N ARG A 3 -70.18 -30.04 18.53
CA ARG A 3 -69.87 -29.96 19.98
C ARG A 3 -68.38 -29.67 20.06
N THR A 4 -67.93 -28.69 20.84
CA THR A 4 -67.28 -28.75 22.15
C THR A 4 -66.26 -29.83 22.43
N LEU A 5 -65.06 -29.43 22.83
CA LEU A 5 -64.25 -29.78 24.01
C LEU A 5 -62.77 -29.32 23.65
N GLY A 6 -62.13 -28.45 24.24
CA GLY A 6 -61.67 -28.05 25.54
C GLY A 6 -60.50 -28.88 26.06
N PRO A 7 -59.68 -28.36 26.95
CA PRO A 7 -58.34 -27.74 26.73
C PRO A 7 -57.24 -28.57 27.43
N CYS A 8 -55.98 -28.44 27.00
CA CYS A 8 -54.87 -28.80 27.89
C CYS A 8 -53.71 -27.86 27.69
N GLY A 9 -53.32 -27.22 28.77
CA GLY A 9 -52.23 -26.31 28.87
C GLY A 9 -50.86 -26.96 28.77
N GLY A 10 -49.95 -26.19 28.27
CA GLY A 10 -48.54 -26.52 28.19
C GLY A 10 -47.76 -25.25 27.97
N MET A 11 -47.51 -24.58 29.06
CA MET A 11 -46.64 -23.40 29.12
C MET A 11 -45.22 -23.83 28.78
N CYS A 12 -44.78 -23.61 27.54
CA CYS A 12 -43.39 -23.85 27.14
C CYS A 12 -42.58 -22.57 27.37
N LEU A 13 -41.85 -22.56 28.46
CA LEU A 13 -40.87 -21.55 28.83
C LEU A 13 -39.78 -21.49 27.76
N LEU A 14 -39.76 -20.44 26.99
CA LEU A 14 -38.60 -20.05 26.18
C LEU A 14 -37.46 -19.71 27.13
N ARG A 15 -36.58 -20.69 27.37
CA ARG A 15 -35.25 -20.44 27.94
C ARG A 15 -34.40 -19.71 26.91
N THR A 16 -34.20 -18.43 27.16
CA THR A 16 -33.10 -17.62 26.53
C THR A 16 -31.77 -18.25 26.95
N VAL A 17 -31.18 -18.99 26.04
CA VAL A 17 -29.79 -19.42 26.20
C VAL A 17 -28.92 -18.23 25.94
N ARG A 18 -28.39 -17.62 27.01
CA ARG A 18 -27.26 -16.71 26.92
C ARG A 18 -26.09 -17.54 26.35
N MET A 19 -25.68 -17.26 25.11
CA MET A 19 -24.41 -17.71 24.58
C MET A 19 -23.30 -17.00 25.34
N GLY A 20 -22.76 -17.68 26.35
CA GLY A 20 -21.53 -17.28 26.99
C GLY A 20 -20.40 -17.32 25.96
N SER A 21 -19.63 -16.25 25.91
CA SER A 21 -18.39 -16.17 25.13
C SER A 21 -17.45 -17.28 25.60
N VAL A 22 -17.35 -18.34 24.83
CA VAL A 22 -16.33 -19.37 25.04
C VAL A 22 -15.01 -18.78 24.55
N ARG A 23 -14.20 -18.26 25.45
CA ARG A 23 -12.79 -18.01 25.18
C ARG A 23 -12.12 -19.38 25.08
N LEU A 24 -11.83 -19.84 23.88
CA LEU A 24 -10.92 -20.95 23.65
C LEU A 24 -9.53 -20.50 24.08
N ALA A 25 -9.10 -20.91 25.25
CA ALA A 25 -7.70 -20.80 25.65
C ALA A 25 -6.84 -21.69 24.72
N PRO A 26 -5.67 -21.22 24.25
CA PRO A 26 -4.79 -22.06 23.44
C PRO A 26 -4.38 -23.30 24.24
N ALA A 27 -4.35 -24.45 23.57
CA ALA A 27 -4.08 -25.77 24.17
C ALA A 27 -2.78 -25.83 25.02
N ALA A 28 -1.84 -24.93 24.80
CA ALA A 28 -0.62 -24.80 25.59
C ALA A 28 -0.83 -24.38 27.06
N GLN A 29 -1.95 -23.69 27.38
CA GLN A 29 -2.26 -23.31 28.76
C GLN A 29 -2.83 -24.46 29.60
N GLN A 30 -3.34 -25.52 28.95
CA GLN A 30 -3.89 -26.68 29.65
C GLN A 30 -2.83 -27.69 30.11
N LEU A 31 -1.58 -27.59 29.62
CA LEU A 31 -0.50 -28.53 29.93
C LEU A 31 0.51 -28.02 30.96
N GLY A 32 0.31 -26.84 31.55
CA GLY A 32 1.18 -26.31 32.61
C GLY A 32 2.63 -26.06 32.18
N LEU A 33 2.94 -26.08 30.90
CA LEU A 33 4.26 -25.79 30.34
C LEU A 33 4.37 -24.29 30.07
N GLY A 34 4.65 -23.51 31.09
CA GLY A 34 4.84 -22.07 31.06
C GLY A 34 6.11 -21.61 30.36
N VAL A 35 6.51 -22.22 29.25
CA VAL A 35 7.62 -21.76 28.42
C VAL A 35 7.03 -21.27 27.12
N GLU A 36 6.81 -19.93 26.99
CA GLU A 36 6.69 -19.33 25.68
C GLU A 36 7.90 -19.77 24.84
N PRO A 37 7.70 -20.28 23.61
CA PRO A 37 8.84 -20.60 22.76
C PRO A 37 9.70 -19.32 22.63
N PRO A 38 11.03 -19.43 22.73
CA PRO A 38 11.91 -18.27 22.71
C PRO A 38 11.62 -17.49 21.45
N ARG A 39 11.16 -16.23 21.61
CA ARG A 39 10.97 -15.30 20.50
C ARG A 39 12.32 -15.18 19.81
N ARG A 40 12.50 -15.83 18.66
CA ARG A 40 13.74 -15.75 17.90
C ARG A 40 13.99 -14.27 17.60
N SER A 41 15.04 -13.72 18.20
CA SER A 41 15.46 -12.34 17.92
C SER A 41 15.85 -12.24 16.45
N LEU A 42 15.24 -11.30 15.75
CA LEU A 42 15.62 -11.05 14.35
C LEU A 42 17.02 -10.43 14.30
N PRO A 43 17.89 -10.90 13.40
CA PRO A 43 19.25 -10.37 13.29
C PRO A 43 19.24 -8.93 12.75
N VAL A 44 20.01 -8.05 13.40
CA VAL A 44 20.34 -6.73 12.86
C VAL A 44 21.39 -6.94 11.78
N LEU A 45 21.06 -6.52 10.55
CA LEU A 45 21.93 -6.69 9.38
C LEU A 45 22.90 -5.51 9.23
N ASP A 46 22.48 -4.31 9.63
CA ASP A 46 23.26 -3.08 9.52
C ASP A 46 22.59 -1.92 10.27
N GLN A 47 23.43 -0.92 10.62
CA GLN A 47 22.97 0.36 11.16
C GLN A 47 23.66 1.50 10.42
N ARG A 48 22.87 2.50 9.97
CA ARG A 48 23.43 3.72 9.39
C ARG A 48 23.68 4.78 10.45
N GLN A 49 24.69 5.64 10.22
CA GLN A 49 25.06 6.76 11.10
C GLN A 49 23.87 7.68 11.46
N ARG A 50 22.82 7.73 10.63
CA ARG A 50 21.57 8.49 10.88
C ARG A 50 20.53 7.73 11.71
N GLY A 51 20.89 6.64 12.34
CA GLY A 51 20.00 5.87 13.22
C GLY A 51 18.95 5.04 12.48
N VAL A 52 19.21 4.64 11.22
CA VAL A 52 18.40 3.65 10.51
C VAL A 52 19.00 2.27 10.76
N GLU A 53 18.17 1.37 11.27
CA GLU A 53 18.51 -0.04 11.51
C GLU A 53 17.88 -0.92 10.46
N PHE A 54 18.63 -1.86 9.91
CA PHE A 54 18.16 -2.88 8.97
C PHE A 54 18.11 -4.22 9.64
N VAL A 55 16.91 -4.81 9.68
CA VAL A 55 16.62 -6.04 10.40
C VAL A 55 16.29 -7.15 9.40
N GLY A 56 16.95 -8.30 9.51
CA GLY A 56 16.65 -9.45 8.66
C GLY A 56 15.30 -10.03 9.02
N LEU A 57 14.39 -10.10 8.05
CA LEU A 57 13.08 -10.72 8.21
C LEU A 57 13.01 -11.98 7.35
N PRO A 58 13.00 -13.19 7.94
CA PRO A 58 12.76 -14.42 7.20
C PRO A 58 11.36 -14.36 6.55
N ALA A 59 11.28 -14.78 5.29
CA ALA A 59 10.02 -14.79 4.56
C ALA A 59 9.75 -16.19 4.04
N ASN A 60 8.70 -16.86 4.53
CA ASN A 60 8.24 -18.14 3.99
C ASN A 60 7.30 -17.93 2.78
N ARG A 61 6.76 -16.72 2.65
CA ARG A 61 5.92 -16.27 1.54
C ARG A 61 6.24 -14.82 1.24
N ILE A 62 6.32 -14.47 -0.02
CA ILE A 62 6.55 -13.08 -0.46
C ILE A 62 5.38 -12.50 -1.22
N LEU A 63 4.55 -13.36 -1.80
CA LEU A 63 3.36 -12.99 -2.56
C LEU A 63 2.13 -13.04 -1.65
N ASN A 64 1.49 -11.87 -1.43
CA ASN A 64 0.29 -11.76 -0.62
C ASN A 64 -0.94 -11.80 -1.52
N PRO A 65 -1.93 -12.65 -1.23
CA PRO A 65 -3.13 -12.79 -2.05
C PRO A 65 -4.09 -11.59 -1.84
N PRO A 66 -5.00 -11.34 -2.79
CA PRO A 66 -5.99 -10.27 -2.73
C PRO A 66 -6.82 -10.28 -1.45
N GLU A 67 -7.23 -11.45 -1.01
CA GLU A 67 -8.07 -11.65 0.18
C GLU A 67 -7.39 -11.15 1.46
N SER A 68 -6.08 -11.16 1.46
CA SER A 68 -5.27 -10.75 2.61
C SER A 68 -5.03 -9.26 2.70
N THR A 69 -5.21 -8.55 1.62
CA THR A 69 -4.94 -7.12 1.54
C THR A 69 -6.20 -6.28 1.32
N GLY A 70 -7.35 -6.93 1.06
CA GLY A 70 -8.59 -6.29 0.65
C GLY A 70 -8.49 -5.58 -0.70
N MET A 71 -7.47 -5.92 -1.51
CA MET A 71 -7.24 -5.37 -2.83
C MET A 71 -7.59 -6.40 -3.90
N ASP A 72 -7.89 -5.98 -5.13
CA ASP A 72 -8.20 -6.88 -6.24
C ASP A 72 -6.97 -7.43 -6.98
N PHE A 73 -5.80 -7.36 -6.37
CA PHE A 73 -4.54 -7.80 -6.96
C PHE A 73 -3.60 -8.40 -5.91
N TRP A 74 -2.69 -9.24 -6.38
CA TRP A 74 -1.60 -9.79 -5.58
C TRP A 74 -0.56 -8.70 -5.26
N THR A 75 0.09 -8.78 -4.10
CA THR A 75 1.12 -7.81 -3.73
C THR A 75 2.44 -8.46 -3.35
N ILE A 76 3.53 -7.79 -3.69
CA ILE A 76 4.88 -8.11 -3.25
C ILE A 76 5.48 -6.87 -2.59
N ASN A 77 5.95 -7.03 -1.36
CA ASN A 77 6.67 -5.97 -0.65
C ASN A 77 8.03 -6.53 -0.19
N PRO A 78 9.14 -6.08 -0.81
CA PRO A 78 10.49 -6.59 -0.50
C PRO A 78 10.97 -6.20 0.90
N TYR A 79 10.40 -5.14 1.46
CA TYR A 79 10.71 -4.59 2.77
C TYR A 79 9.44 -4.40 3.60
N VAL A 80 9.60 -4.19 4.93
CA VAL A 80 8.60 -3.57 5.79
C VAL A 80 9.24 -2.35 6.43
N GLY A 81 8.53 -1.21 6.45
CA GLY A 81 9.12 0.10 6.71
C GLY A 81 9.60 0.78 5.43
N CYS A 82 9.82 2.10 5.51
CA CYS A 82 10.25 2.90 4.37
C CYS A 82 10.99 4.16 4.83
N GLU A 83 12.21 4.35 4.36
CA GLU A 83 13.07 5.49 4.71
C GLU A 83 12.55 6.84 4.20
N PHE A 84 11.56 6.89 3.31
CA PHE A 84 11.07 8.13 2.68
C PHE A 84 10.21 9.01 3.59
N GLY A 85 9.55 8.46 4.60
CA GLY A 85 8.89 9.23 5.64
C GLY A 85 7.72 10.10 5.19
N CYS A 86 6.97 9.69 4.17
CA CYS A 86 5.80 10.45 3.70
C CYS A 86 4.77 10.64 4.82
N SER A 87 4.27 11.87 4.98
CA SER A 87 3.35 12.22 6.06
C SER A 87 2.00 11.48 6.00
N TYR A 88 1.54 11.15 4.79
CA TYR A 88 0.25 10.50 4.50
C TYR A 88 0.35 8.98 4.31
N CYS A 89 1.50 8.35 4.66
CA CYS A 89 1.72 6.94 4.37
C CYS A 89 0.80 6.04 5.20
N TYR A 90 -0.03 5.25 4.52
CA TYR A 90 -0.92 4.27 5.13
C TYR A 90 -0.23 2.97 5.53
N ALA A 91 0.95 2.70 4.96
CA ALA A 91 1.69 1.44 5.15
C ALA A 91 2.32 1.28 6.54
N ARG A 92 2.24 2.31 7.39
CA ARG A 92 2.73 2.28 8.77
C ARG A 92 2.05 1.20 9.61
N ALA A 93 0.76 0.90 9.34
CA ALA A 93 0.03 -0.17 10.02
C ALA A 93 0.69 -1.55 9.84
N ALA A 94 1.22 -1.84 8.65
CA ALA A 94 1.92 -3.10 8.40
C ALA A 94 3.23 -3.20 9.19
N HIS A 95 3.88 -2.07 9.44
CA HIS A 95 5.10 -2.01 10.24
C HIS A 95 4.82 -2.22 11.73
N GLU A 96 3.81 -1.55 12.28
CA GLU A 96 3.37 -1.70 13.67
C GLU A 96 3.09 -3.17 13.98
N TRP A 97 2.30 -3.82 13.14
CA TRP A 97 2.01 -5.25 13.28
C TRP A 97 3.28 -6.12 13.24
N THR A 98 4.25 -5.82 12.35
CA THR A 98 5.50 -6.58 12.27
C THR A 98 6.36 -6.40 13.51
N THR A 99 6.47 -5.17 14.03
CA THR A 99 7.25 -4.87 15.24
C THR A 99 6.65 -5.53 16.47
N GLU A 100 5.34 -5.51 16.62
CA GLU A 100 4.62 -6.19 17.71
C GLU A 100 4.85 -7.70 17.67
N ARG A 101 4.64 -8.31 16.50
CA ARG A 101 4.80 -9.76 16.31
C ARG A 101 6.21 -10.25 16.68
N HIS A 102 7.24 -9.45 16.40
CA HIS A 102 8.62 -9.82 16.69
C HIS A 102 9.16 -9.22 18.02
N GLY A 103 8.28 -8.63 18.84
CA GLY A 103 8.64 -8.07 20.15
C GLY A 103 9.67 -6.95 20.07
N ARG A 104 9.71 -6.21 18.94
CA ARG A 104 10.65 -5.11 18.72
C ARG A 104 10.06 -3.72 18.99
N THR A 105 8.87 -3.66 19.58
CA THR A 105 8.28 -2.38 19.98
C THR A 105 9.21 -1.68 20.97
N GLN A 106 9.74 -0.53 20.56
CA GLN A 106 10.67 0.24 21.40
C GLN A 106 9.88 1.23 22.26
N ALA A 107 9.95 1.05 23.58
CA ALA A 107 9.37 2.00 24.52
C ALA A 107 9.95 3.41 24.28
N GLY A 108 9.07 4.42 24.21
CA GLY A 108 9.47 5.82 24.04
C GLY A 108 9.77 6.26 22.61
N ARG A 109 9.76 5.39 21.60
CA ARG A 109 9.90 5.80 20.21
C ARG A 109 8.52 5.86 19.54
N PRO A 110 8.11 7.01 18.99
CA PRO A 110 6.84 7.11 18.28
C PRO A 110 6.77 6.13 17.09
N PRO A 111 5.64 5.46 16.85
CA PRO A 111 5.47 4.50 15.73
C PRO A 111 5.88 5.08 14.37
N ARG A 112 5.66 6.38 14.16
CA ARG A 112 6.08 7.08 12.95
C ARG A 112 7.59 7.02 12.73
N GLU A 113 8.39 7.29 13.76
CA GLU A 113 9.86 7.25 13.67
C GLU A 113 10.36 5.83 13.48
N GLN A 114 9.71 4.87 14.10
CA GLN A 114 10.05 3.47 13.97
C GLN A 114 9.89 2.99 12.53
N PHE A 115 8.77 3.33 11.86
CA PHE A 115 8.54 3.01 10.45
C PHE A 115 9.65 3.49 9.50
N GLU A 116 10.27 4.62 9.81
CA GLU A 116 11.28 5.25 8.96
C GLU A 116 12.71 4.83 9.31
N ARG A 117 12.92 4.28 10.50
CA ARG A 117 14.25 3.98 11.04
C ARG A 117 14.52 2.50 11.28
N GLU A 118 13.48 1.68 11.30
CA GLU A 118 13.61 0.23 11.42
C GLU A 118 13.06 -0.42 10.15
N ILE A 119 13.95 -0.84 9.27
CA ILE A 119 13.58 -1.42 7.98
C ILE A 119 13.82 -2.92 8.01
N TYR A 120 12.74 -3.68 7.88
CA TYR A 120 12.83 -5.12 7.77
C TYR A 120 13.14 -5.53 6.34
N VAL A 121 14.15 -6.37 6.17
CA VAL A 121 14.72 -6.78 4.88
C VAL A 121 14.44 -8.25 4.65
N LYS A 122 13.66 -8.58 3.62
CA LYS A 122 13.33 -9.96 3.24
C LYS A 122 14.38 -10.51 2.27
N ARG A 123 15.58 -10.84 2.79
CA ARG A 123 16.75 -11.17 1.97
C ARG A 123 16.53 -12.29 0.96
N ASP A 124 15.76 -13.31 1.34
CA ASP A 124 15.55 -14.50 0.53
C ASP A 124 14.33 -14.39 -0.42
N ALA A 125 13.77 -13.16 -0.56
CA ALA A 125 12.53 -12.93 -1.28
C ALA A 125 12.53 -13.46 -2.72
N GLY A 126 13.61 -13.29 -3.47
CA GLY A 126 13.72 -13.81 -4.83
C GLY A 126 13.71 -15.34 -4.90
N LEU A 127 14.41 -16.01 -3.96
CA LEU A 127 14.42 -17.47 -3.86
C LEU A 127 13.04 -18.00 -3.48
N VAL A 128 12.43 -17.44 -2.44
CA VAL A 128 11.09 -17.81 -1.98
C VAL A 128 10.05 -17.60 -3.08
N LEU A 129 10.13 -16.48 -3.82
CA LEU A 129 9.22 -16.22 -4.93
C LEU A 129 9.34 -17.28 -6.03
N ARG A 130 10.57 -17.65 -6.40
CA ARG A 130 10.83 -18.68 -7.42
C ARG A 130 10.26 -20.05 -7.04
N GLN A 131 10.29 -20.38 -5.75
CA GLN A 131 9.79 -21.66 -5.23
C GLN A 131 8.29 -21.68 -5.03
N THR A 132 7.65 -20.53 -4.75
CA THR A 132 6.26 -20.48 -4.27
C THR A 132 5.29 -19.84 -5.26
N LEU A 133 5.78 -19.15 -6.30
CA LEU A 133 4.93 -18.52 -7.29
C LEU A 133 4.29 -19.58 -8.19
N ASP A 134 2.96 -19.60 -8.18
CA ASP A 134 2.15 -20.46 -9.04
C ASP A 134 1.33 -19.58 -10.01
N PRO A 135 1.70 -19.50 -11.31
CA PRO A 135 1.00 -18.69 -12.28
C PRO A 135 -0.50 -19.05 -12.42
N ALA A 136 -0.87 -20.32 -12.20
CA ALA A 136 -2.27 -20.75 -12.28
C ALA A 136 -3.12 -20.12 -11.18
N LYS A 137 -2.58 -20.01 -9.96
CA LYS A 137 -3.26 -19.32 -8.84
C LYS A 137 -3.40 -17.83 -9.04
N ILE A 138 -2.42 -17.20 -9.69
CA ILE A 138 -2.47 -15.76 -9.99
C ILE A 138 -3.52 -15.47 -11.05
N GLY A 139 -3.61 -16.34 -12.06
CA GLY A 139 -4.52 -16.18 -13.16
C GLY A 139 -4.26 -14.87 -13.93
N ARG A 140 -5.35 -14.12 -14.18
CA ARG A 140 -5.28 -12.83 -14.91
C ARG A 140 -5.04 -11.62 -13.99
N ARG A 141 -4.98 -11.82 -12.67
CA ARG A 141 -4.82 -10.73 -11.70
C ARG A 141 -3.42 -10.14 -11.76
N LYS A 142 -3.33 -8.86 -11.46
CA LYS A 142 -2.05 -8.14 -11.41
C LYS A 142 -1.26 -8.54 -10.14
N ILE A 143 0.05 -8.56 -10.27
CA ILE A 143 1.00 -8.55 -9.15
C ILE A 143 1.52 -7.12 -9.02
N LEU A 144 1.28 -6.46 -7.90
CA LEU A 144 1.79 -5.12 -7.62
C LEU A 144 2.98 -5.19 -6.66
N ILE A 145 4.11 -4.65 -7.08
CA ILE A 145 5.34 -4.54 -6.27
C ILE A 145 5.41 -3.13 -5.70
N GLY A 146 5.51 -3.01 -4.37
CA GLY A 146 5.63 -1.71 -3.69
C GLY A 146 4.31 -1.10 -3.23
N SER A 147 3.34 -1.93 -2.83
CA SER A 147 2.06 -1.45 -2.29
C SER A 147 2.16 -0.92 -0.85
N ALA A 148 3.03 -1.50 0.00
CA ALA A 148 3.17 -1.15 1.42
C ALA A 148 4.59 -0.71 1.82
N THR A 149 5.48 -0.57 0.86
CA THR A 149 6.83 -0.02 1.02
C THR A 149 7.29 0.54 -0.33
N ASP A 150 8.31 1.39 -0.36
CA ASP A 150 8.93 1.71 -1.64
C ASP A 150 9.98 0.63 -1.98
N PRO A 151 9.81 -0.11 -3.11
CA PRO A 151 10.71 -1.20 -3.46
C PRO A 151 12.12 -0.72 -3.82
N TYR A 152 12.27 0.56 -4.16
CA TYR A 152 13.56 1.19 -4.49
C TYR A 152 13.98 2.24 -3.46
N GLN A 153 13.51 2.14 -2.22
CA GLN A 153 13.99 2.97 -1.12
C GLN A 153 15.52 2.83 -0.95
N PRO A 154 16.20 3.71 -0.23
CA PRO A 154 17.67 3.68 -0.12
C PRO A 154 18.26 2.32 0.30
N ALA A 155 17.54 1.51 1.10
CA ALA A 155 17.92 0.14 1.45
C ALA A 155 18.22 -0.73 0.23
N GLU A 156 17.47 -0.56 -0.88
CA GLU A 156 17.61 -1.37 -2.09
C GLU A 156 18.99 -1.24 -2.77
N ARG A 157 19.71 -0.11 -2.57
CA ARG A 157 21.08 0.03 -3.08
C ARG A 157 22.04 -0.98 -2.45
N ARG A 158 21.78 -1.36 -1.21
CA ARG A 158 22.63 -2.26 -0.43
C ARG A 158 22.19 -3.71 -0.51
N PHE A 159 20.88 -3.94 -0.36
CA PHE A 159 20.38 -5.30 -0.19
C PHE A 159 19.90 -5.96 -1.48
N GLY A 160 19.55 -5.20 -2.51
CA GLY A 160 19.18 -5.73 -3.83
C GLY A 160 17.97 -6.66 -3.83
N VAL A 161 17.08 -6.55 -2.83
CA VAL A 161 15.95 -7.48 -2.66
C VAL A 161 14.94 -7.35 -3.79
N THR A 162 14.61 -6.12 -4.19
CA THR A 162 13.73 -5.88 -5.33
C THR A 162 14.32 -6.47 -6.61
N ARG A 163 15.61 -6.24 -6.83
CA ARG A 163 16.32 -6.81 -7.99
C ARG A 163 16.24 -8.34 -7.99
N SER A 164 16.48 -9.00 -6.86
CA SER A 164 16.37 -10.46 -6.76
C SER A 164 14.97 -11.00 -7.07
N ILE A 165 13.91 -10.25 -6.68
CA ILE A 165 12.53 -10.55 -7.04
C ILE A 165 12.29 -10.42 -8.54
N LEU A 166 12.81 -9.35 -9.17
CA LEU A 166 12.68 -9.16 -10.62
C LEU A 166 13.42 -10.24 -11.40
N GLU A 167 14.61 -10.63 -10.97
CA GLU A 167 15.37 -11.74 -11.55
C GLU A 167 14.63 -13.08 -11.40
N ALA A 168 13.97 -13.32 -10.27
CA ALA A 168 13.14 -14.51 -10.09
C ALA A 168 11.94 -14.54 -11.05
N LEU A 169 11.33 -13.37 -11.32
CA LEU A 169 10.20 -13.25 -12.24
C LEU A 169 10.58 -13.56 -13.71
N LEU A 170 11.84 -13.42 -14.11
CA LEU A 170 12.30 -13.83 -15.45
C LEU A 170 12.09 -15.33 -15.73
N GLY A 171 12.00 -16.15 -14.68
CA GLY A 171 11.70 -17.58 -14.82
C GLY A 171 10.26 -17.89 -15.24
N PHE A 172 9.39 -16.90 -15.30
CA PHE A 172 7.97 -17.05 -15.61
C PHE A 172 7.60 -16.30 -16.91
N ARG A 173 6.33 -16.45 -17.37
CA ARG A 173 5.79 -15.77 -18.55
C ARG A 173 4.31 -15.42 -18.34
N GLY A 174 3.82 -14.42 -19.06
CA GLY A 174 2.40 -14.09 -19.17
C GLY A 174 1.79 -13.40 -17.95
N LEU A 175 2.57 -13.06 -16.92
CA LEU A 175 2.08 -12.36 -15.75
C LEU A 175 1.74 -10.89 -16.07
N SER A 176 0.85 -10.30 -15.25
CA SER A 176 0.61 -8.85 -15.24
C SER A 176 1.32 -8.25 -14.03
N ILE A 177 2.35 -7.44 -14.25
CA ILE A 177 3.21 -6.90 -13.19
C ILE A 177 3.15 -5.38 -13.18
N GLY A 178 2.87 -4.80 -12.01
CA GLY A 178 2.97 -3.37 -11.73
C GLY A 178 4.06 -3.10 -10.71
N ILE A 179 4.82 -2.03 -10.90
CA ILE A 179 5.81 -1.56 -9.93
C ILE A 179 5.49 -0.10 -9.61
N ILE A 180 5.40 0.25 -8.32
CA ILE A 180 5.21 1.65 -7.90
C ILE A 180 6.42 2.07 -7.08
N THR A 181 7.02 3.21 -7.43
CA THR A 181 8.14 3.78 -6.66
C THR A 181 8.21 5.31 -6.78
N LYS A 182 8.79 5.95 -5.79
CA LYS A 182 9.21 7.37 -5.79
C LYS A 182 10.70 7.53 -6.14
N SER A 183 11.41 6.40 -6.25
CA SER A 183 12.87 6.40 -6.34
C SER A 183 13.39 6.39 -7.77
N PRO A 184 14.31 7.29 -8.14
CA PRO A 184 15.01 7.21 -9.42
C PRO A 184 15.96 6.00 -9.52
N LEU A 185 16.20 5.29 -8.41
CA LEU A 185 17.03 4.09 -8.40
C LEU A 185 16.47 2.98 -9.31
N VAL A 186 15.19 3.00 -9.62
CA VAL A 186 14.55 2.05 -10.54
C VAL A 186 15.19 2.05 -11.94
N ALA A 187 15.77 3.18 -12.37
CA ALA A 187 16.47 3.29 -13.64
C ALA A 187 17.74 2.41 -13.71
N ARG A 188 18.32 2.05 -12.55
CA ARG A 188 19.42 1.06 -12.47
C ARG A 188 19.06 -0.27 -13.12
N ASP A 189 17.80 -0.66 -12.99
CA ASP A 189 17.32 -1.97 -13.44
C ASP A 189 16.57 -1.89 -14.79
N ALA A 190 16.76 -0.80 -15.58
CA ALA A 190 16.05 -0.57 -16.84
C ALA A 190 16.19 -1.74 -17.83
N GLY A 191 17.40 -2.30 -17.96
CA GLY A 191 17.63 -3.47 -18.83
C GLY A 191 16.87 -4.72 -18.38
N LEU A 192 16.81 -4.97 -17.06
CA LEU A 192 16.06 -6.09 -16.49
C LEU A 192 14.54 -5.87 -16.66
N LEU A 193 14.08 -4.63 -16.46
CA LEU A 193 12.67 -4.27 -16.64
C LEU A 193 12.25 -4.39 -18.12
N LYS A 194 13.13 -4.07 -19.08
CA LYS A 194 12.89 -4.30 -20.50
C LYS A 194 12.69 -5.80 -20.77
N GLN A 195 13.61 -6.66 -20.32
CA GLN A 195 13.49 -8.11 -20.47
C GLN A 195 12.21 -8.67 -19.85
N LEU A 196 11.81 -8.15 -18.68
CA LEU A 196 10.53 -8.51 -18.06
C LEU A 196 9.33 -8.05 -18.89
N GLY A 197 9.42 -6.88 -19.53
CA GLY A 197 8.38 -6.36 -20.42
C GLY A 197 8.17 -7.21 -21.69
N GLU A 198 9.20 -7.93 -22.15
CA GLU A 198 9.12 -8.88 -23.27
C GLU A 198 8.44 -10.20 -22.88
N ARG A 199 8.44 -10.53 -21.60
CA ARG A 199 7.86 -11.79 -21.06
C ARG A 199 6.51 -11.61 -20.39
N HIS A 200 6.21 -10.41 -19.93
CA HIS A 200 5.07 -10.07 -19.07
C HIS A 200 4.40 -8.78 -19.51
N ARG A 201 3.16 -8.56 -19.09
CA ARG A 201 2.55 -7.22 -19.17
C ARG A 201 3.09 -6.38 -18.01
N LEU A 202 4.22 -5.73 -18.23
CA LEU A 202 4.88 -4.90 -17.23
C LEU A 202 4.46 -3.43 -17.36
N SER A 203 4.25 -2.77 -16.21
CA SER A 203 4.10 -1.31 -16.10
C SER A 203 4.84 -0.81 -14.88
N VAL A 204 5.70 0.19 -15.06
CA VAL A 204 6.38 0.90 -13.98
C VAL A 204 5.71 2.25 -13.78
N GLN A 205 5.33 2.57 -12.54
CA GLN A 205 4.68 3.83 -12.20
C GLN A 205 5.58 4.63 -11.25
N ILE A 206 6.01 5.81 -11.71
CA ILE A 206 6.75 6.75 -10.86
C ILE A 206 5.75 7.62 -10.12
N SER A 207 5.77 7.51 -8.78
CA SER A 207 4.88 8.32 -7.96
C SER A 207 5.41 9.74 -7.83
N LEU A 208 4.57 10.72 -8.24
CA LEU A 208 4.88 12.14 -8.17
C LEU A 208 3.59 12.94 -7.96
N ILE A 209 3.52 13.70 -6.86
CA ILE A 209 2.29 14.42 -6.47
C ILE A 209 2.35 15.91 -6.78
N SER A 210 3.52 16.46 -7.06
CA SER A 210 3.72 17.89 -7.39
C SER A 210 5.07 18.09 -8.06
N LEU A 211 5.17 19.14 -8.87
CA LEU A 211 6.45 19.65 -9.41
C LEU A 211 7.13 20.63 -8.45
N ASP A 212 6.42 21.14 -7.45
CA ASP A 212 6.97 22.06 -6.44
C ASP A 212 7.88 21.32 -5.44
N PRO A 213 9.21 21.59 -5.44
CA PRO A 213 10.13 20.94 -4.50
C PRO A 213 9.85 21.30 -3.04
N GLY A 214 9.35 22.52 -2.77
CA GLY A 214 9.01 22.99 -1.43
C GLY A 214 7.83 22.22 -0.86
N LEU A 215 6.78 22.00 -1.65
CA LEU A 215 5.63 21.19 -1.27
C LEU A 215 6.03 19.73 -1.04
N ILE A 216 6.86 19.17 -1.93
CA ILE A 216 7.37 17.80 -1.76
C ILE A 216 8.13 17.69 -0.43
N ARG A 217 9.01 18.61 -0.08
CA ARG A 217 9.76 18.54 1.19
C ARG A 217 8.87 18.59 2.42
N ARG A 218 7.76 19.32 2.37
CA ARG A 218 6.78 19.39 3.47
C ARG A 218 5.96 18.11 3.63
N LEU A 219 5.58 17.47 2.53
CA LEU A 219 4.72 16.27 2.55
C LEU A 219 5.50 14.95 2.50
N GLU A 220 6.64 14.94 1.81
CA GLU A 220 7.50 13.78 1.52
C GLU A 220 8.98 14.08 1.85
N PRO A 221 9.34 14.30 3.11
CA PRO A 221 10.59 14.99 3.52
C PRO A 221 11.87 14.33 3.03
N LYS A 222 11.89 13.00 2.89
CA LYS A 222 13.11 12.24 2.55
C LYS A 222 13.06 11.62 1.14
N THR A 223 12.04 11.97 0.34
CA THR A 223 11.92 11.43 -1.01
C THR A 223 12.79 12.19 -2.02
N PRO A 224 13.15 11.58 -3.15
CA PRO A 224 13.79 12.30 -4.26
C PRO A 224 12.92 13.44 -4.78
N LEU A 225 13.56 14.52 -5.22
CA LEU A 225 12.90 15.70 -5.77
C LEU A 225 12.22 15.40 -7.13
N PRO A 226 11.25 16.23 -7.56
CA PRO A 226 10.48 16.00 -8.78
C PRO A 226 11.33 15.79 -10.02
N HIS A 227 12.34 16.64 -10.24
CA HIS A 227 13.24 16.54 -11.40
C HIS A 227 13.99 15.19 -11.46
N ALA A 228 14.35 14.61 -10.31
CA ALA A 228 15.03 13.32 -10.28
C ALA A 228 14.08 12.17 -10.63
N ARG A 229 12.80 12.27 -10.24
CA ARG A 229 11.77 11.31 -10.60
C ARG A 229 11.43 11.38 -12.09
N LEU A 230 11.33 12.59 -12.67
CA LEU A 230 11.10 12.78 -14.12
C LEU A 230 12.30 12.28 -14.95
N ARG A 231 13.54 12.47 -14.49
CA ARG A 231 14.71 11.84 -15.14
C ARG A 231 14.62 10.33 -15.15
N ALA A 232 14.09 9.69 -14.08
CA ALA A 232 13.89 8.25 -14.07
C ALA A 232 12.80 7.81 -15.06
N VAL A 233 11.71 8.59 -15.21
CA VAL A 233 10.70 8.36 -16.26
C VAL A 233 11.38 8.37 -17.64
N ARG A 234 12.18 9.40 -17.94
CA ARG A 234 12.88 9.53 -19.22
C ARG A 234 13.81 8.35 -19.49
N ALA A 235 14.65 8.00 -18.54
CA ALA A 235 15.59 6.90 -18.69
C ALA A 235 14.89 5.54 -18.92
N LEU A 236 13.76 5.29 -18.24
CA LEU A 236 12.97 4.07 -18.45
C LEU A 236 12.26 4.08 -19.81
N ALA A 237 11.71 5.23 -20.23
CA ALA A 237 11.06 5.37 -21.53
C ALA A 237 12.06 5.16 -22.69
N GLU A 238 13.25 5.75 -22.61
CA GLU A 238 14.36 5.59 -23.57
C GLU A 238 14.85 4.14 -23.64
N ALA A 239 14.84 3.42 -22.51
CA ALA A 239 15.14 1.98 -22.47
C ALA A 239 14.01 1.10 -23.05
N GLY A 240 12.88 1.68 -23.46
CA GLY A 240 11.73 0.94 -24.00
C GLY A 240 10.79 0.34 -22.95
N VAL A 241 10.98 0.66 -21.66
CA VAL A 241 10.11 0.20 -20.58
C VAL A 241 8.77 0.94 -20.62
N ASN A 242 7.66 0.22 -20.40
CA ASN A 242 6.34 0.83 -20.24
C ASN A 242 6.27 1.56 -18.90
N VAL A 243 6.55 2.86 -18.89
CA VAL A 243 6.58 3.72 -17.71
C VAL A 243 5.47 4.77 -17.75
N GLY A 244 4.94 5.14 -16.59
CA GLY A 244 3.97 6.21 -16.43
C GLY A 244 4.08 6.91 -15.09
N LEU A 245 3.20 7.88 -14.86
CA LEU A 245 3.05 8.56 -13.59
C LEU A 245 1.90 7.96 -12.78
N ILE A 246 2.08 7.92 -11.47
CA ILE A 246 0.99 7.77 -10.51
C ILE A 246 0.96 8.99 -9.59
N ILE A 247 -0.10 9.78 -9.70
CA ILE A 247 -0.33 10.99 -8.90
C ILE A 247 -1.12 10.58 -7.66
N ALA A 248 -0.40 9.97 -6.71
CA ALA A 248 -1.00 9.38 -5.51
C ALA A 248 -0.18 9.70 -4.25
N PRO A 249 -0.80 10.38 -3.29
CA PRO A 249 -2.17 10.92 -3.31
C PRO A 249 -2.27 12.30 -3.97
N ILE A 250 -3.44 12.59 -4.56
CA ILE A 250 -3.85 13.97 -4.85
C ILE A 250 -4.40 14.56 -3.55
N VAL A 251 -3.75 15.62 -3.08
CA VAL A 251 -4.00 16.22 -1.76
C VAL A 251 -4.94 17.42 -1.92
N PRO A 252 -6.19 17.36 -1.40
CA PRO A 252 -7.19 18.40 -1.59
C PRO A 252 -6.72 19.80 -1.15
N GLY A 253 -6.81 20.78 -2.03
CA GLY A 253 -6.38 22.16 -1.79
C GLY A 253 -4.88 22.41 -1.91
N LEU A 254 -4.07 21.38 -2.15
CA LEU A 254 -2.62 21.51 -2.34
C LEU A 254 -2.15 21.04 -3.71
N THR A 255 -2.60 19.90 -4.19
CA THR A 255 -2.14 19.32 -5.47
C THR A 255 -3.28 19.01 -6.45
N ASP A 256 -4.52 19.35 -6.10
CA ASP A 256 -5.72 19.02 -6.87
C ASP A 256 -6.15 20.10 -7.87
N GLY A 257 -5.41 21.22 -7.97
CA GLY A 257 -5.68 22.31 -8.90
C GLY A 257 -5.47 21.89 -10.37
N TRP A 258 -6.25 22.51 -11.29
CA TRP A 258 -6.12 22.30 -12.74
C TRP A 258 -4.68 22.54 -13.23
N GLY A 259 -4.09 23.71 -12.87
CA GLY A 259 -2.73 24.04 -13.25
C GLY A 259 -1.69 23.07 -12.71
N SER A 260 -1.79 22.72 -11.43
CA SER A 260 -0.85 21.79 -10.78
C SER A 260 -0.89 20.40 -11.42
N LEU A 261 -2.07 19.84 -11.62
CA LEU A 261 -2.22 18.52 -12.25
C LEU A 261 -1.85 18.58 -13.74
N GLY A 262 -2.25 19.63 -14.45
CA GLY A 262 -1.93 19.80 -15.86
C GLY A 262 -0.43 19.93 -16.11
N SER A 263 0.28 20.80 -15.39
CA SER A 263 1.73 20.93 -15.50
C SER A 263 2.47 19.62 -15.16
N LEU A 264 1.98 18.89 -14.15
CA LEU A 264 2.58 17.61 -13.79
C LEU A 264 2.38 16.56 -14.88
N MET A 265 1.19 16.47 -15.49
CA MET A 265 0.92 15.56 -16.61
C MET A 265 1.71 15.95 -17.86
N ALA A 266 1.81 17.25 -18.18
CA ALA A 266 2.65 17.75 -19.27
C ALA A 266 4.11 17.34 -19.09
N ALA A 267 4.70 17.61 -17.92
CA ALA A 267 6.08 17.24 -17.62
C ALA A 267 6.32 15.72 -17.69
N GLY A 268 5.32 14.93 -17.24
CA GLY A 268 5.37 13.47 -17.37
C GLY A 268 5.36 13.01 -18.83
N ARG A 269 4.51 13.62 -19.66
CA ARG A 269 4.42 13.31 -21.11
C ARG A 269 5.72 13.67 -21.83
N GLU A 270 6.28 14.84 -21.54
CA GLU A 270 7.57 15.28 -22.07
C GLU A 270 8.72 14.34 -21.67
N ALA A 271 8.66 13.79 -20.44
CA ALA A 271 9.60 12.78 -19.98
C ALA A 271 9.39 11.38 -20.60
N GLY A 272 8.36 11.18 -21.45
CA GLY A 272 8.09 9.91 -22.11
C GLY A 272 7.12 8.99 -21.38
N ALA A 273 6.41 9.48 -20.35
CA ALA A 273 5.38 8.68 -19.68
C ALA A 273 4.27 8.29 -20.68
N ARG A 274 3.85 7.03 -20.63
CA ARG A 274 2.80 6.48 -21.50
C ARG A 274 1.41 6.54 -20.88
N HIS A 275 1.31 6.73 -19.57
CA HIS A 275 0.06 6.86 -18.82
C HIS A 275 0.29 7.73 -17.57
N ALA A 276 -0.78 8.33 -17.07
CA ALA A 276 -0.79 9.11 -15.83
C ALA A 276 -2.11 8.84 -15.10
N ASP A 277 -2.02 8.20 -13.94
CA ASP A 277 -3.18 7.84 -13.13
C ASP A 277 -3.19 8.68 -11.84
N GLY A 278 -4.38 9.08 -11.37
CA GLY A 278 -4.51 9.93 -10.19
C GLY A 278 -5.45 9.35 -9.15
N PHE A 279 -5.05 9.40 -7.87
CA PHE A 279 -5.84 8.89 -6.74
C PHE A 279 -5.93 9.92 -5.63
N ALA A 280 -7.15 10.16 -5.15
CA ALA A 280 -7.38 11.07 -4.03
C ALA A 280 -6.74 10.56 -2.73
N LEU A 281 -6.32 11.50 -1.87
CA LEU A 281 -5.85 11.21 -0.53
C LEU A 281 -6.91 10.42 0.26
N ARG A 282 -6.48 9.30 0.85
CA ARG A 282 -7.26 8.54 1.84
C ARG A 282 -6.63 8.69 3.21
N LEU A 283 -7.44 9.00 4.21
CA LEU A 283 -7.03 9.21 5.59
C LEU A 283 -7.63 8.13 6.49
N ASN A 284 -7.08 6.91 6.38
CA ASN A 284 -7.33 5.90 7.41
C ASN A 284 -6.70 6.37 8.75
N PRO A 285 -6.97 5.74 9.89
CA PRO A 285 -6.48 6.20 11.19
C PRO A 285 -4.96 6.44 11.22
N VAL A 286 -4.19 5.55 10.63
CA VAL A 286 -2.72 5.62 10.61
C VAL A 286 -2.20 6.76 9.70
N ALA A 287 -2.74 6.91 8.50
CA ALA A 287 -2.40 8.03 7.63
C ALA A 287 -2.83 9.36 8.24
N ARG A 288 -3.98 9.39 8.91
CA ARG A 288 -4.52 10.57 9.59
C ARG A 288 -3.59 11.06 10.71
N SER A 289 -3.12 10.16 11.57
CA SER A 289 -2.20 10.50 12.67
C SER A 289 -0.87 11.07 12.17
N GLY A 290 -0.41 10.65 11.01
CA GLY A 290 0.80 11.18 10.38
C GLY A 290 0.58 12.51 9.64
N PHE A 291 -0.54 12.63 8.93
CA PHE A 291 -0.80 13.74 8.02
C PHE A 291 -1.36 15.00 8.71
N LEU A 292 -2.36 14.86 9.61
CA LEU A 292 -3.01 16.03 10.21
C LEU A 292 -2.07 16.93 11.03
N PRO A 293 -1.10 16.42 11.80
CA PRO A 293 -0.11 17.28 12.45
C PRO A 293 0.75 18.08 11.46
N VAL A 294 1.11 17.47 10.33
CA VAL A 294 1.84 18.17 9.27
C VAL A 294 0.95 19.22 8.60
N LEU A 295 -0.31 18.89 8.33
CA LEU A 295 -1.27 19.84 7.78
C LEU A 295 -1.44 21.06 8.70
N ALA A 296 -1.61 20.84 10.02
CA ALA A 296 -1.77 21.92 10.98
C ALA A 296 -0.56 22.83 11.09
N ARG A 297 0.64 22.26 11.00
CA ARG A 297 1.89 23.04 11.08
C ARG A 297 2.19 23.79 9.79
N GLU A 298 2.03 23.14 8.63
CA GLU A 298 2.51 23.66 7.35
C GLU A 298 1.41 24.39 6.54
N PHE A 299 0.12 24.08 6.83
CA PHE A 299 -1.03 24.57 6.08
C PHE A 299 -2.23 24.85 6.98
N PRO A 300 -2.11 25.71 8.02
CA PRO A 300 -3.13 25.90 9.04
C PRO A 300 -4.50 26.30 8.47
N ASP A 301 -4.53 27.07 7.40
CA ASP A 301 -5.76 27.54 6.74
C ASP A 301 -6.60 26.39 6.14
N LEU A 302 -6.01 25.23 5.90
CA LEU A 302 -6.69 24.07 5.36
C LEU A 302 -7.30 23.17 6.44
N VAL A 303 -6.93 23.30 7.70
CA VAL A 303 -7.35 22.41 8.80
C VAL A 303 -8.87 22.30 8.89
N ALA A 304 -9.56 23.44 8.97
CA ALA A 304 -11.03 23.46 9.05
C ALA A 304 -11.70 22.82 7.82
N ARG A 305 -11.10 22.99 6.62
CA ARG A 305 -11.59 22.37 5.38
C ARG A 305 -11.45 20.86 5.42
N TYR A 306 -10.33 20.35 5.97
CA TYR A 306 -10.11 18.91 6.11
C TYR A 306 -11.06 18.28 7.11
N HIS A 307 -11.31 18.93 8.25
CA HIS A 307 -12.30 18.46 9.22
C HIS A 307 -13.71 18.35 8.60
N ARG A 308 -14.15 19.36 7.85
CA ARG A 308 -15.45 19.32 7.14
C ARG A 308 -15.49 18.23 6.06
N ARG A 309 -14.40 18.06 5.28
CA ARG A 309 -14.36 17.16 4.13
C ARG A 309 -14.25 15.69 4.54
N TYR A 310 -13.37 15.39 5.47
CA TYR A 310 -13.12 14.01 5.89
C TYR A 310 -13.94 13.64 7.13
N GLY A 311 -14.08 14.50 8.13
CA GLY A 311 -14.68 14.13 9.42
C GLY A 311 -14.02 12.88 9.98
N GLN A 312 -14.79 11.81 10.19
CA GLN A 312 -14.29 10.49 10.56
C GLN A 312 -14.09 9.54 9.36
N ARG A 313 -14.49 9.98 8.16
CA ARG A 313 -14.40 9.15 6.94
C ARG A 313 -12.97 9.05 6.43
N HIS A 314 -12.65 7.94 5.78
CA HIS A 314 -11.34 7.74 5.15
C HIS A 314 -11.21 8.46 3.80
N SER A 315 -12.32 8.79 3.14
CA SER A 315 -12.34 9.44 1.83
C SER A 315 -12.86 10.88 1.89
N ALA A 316 -12.55 11.66 0.87
CA ALA A 316 -12.88 13.09 0.79
C ALA A 316 -14.36 13.39 0.43
N GLY A 317 -15.21 12.37 0.37
CA GLY A 317 -16.62 12.48 -0.03
C GLY A 317 -16.81 12.28 -1.54
N GLN A 318 -17.98 11.73 -1.91
CA GLN A 318 -18.26 11.28 -3.29
C GLN A 318 -18.27 12.45 -4.29
N ASP A 319 -18.83 13.59 -3.94
CA ASP A 319 -18.89 14.76 -4.84
C ASP A 319 -17.49 15.23 -5.24
N TYR A 320 -16.57 15.28 -4.28
CA TYR A 320 -15.18 15.63 -4.56
C TYR A 320 -14.51 14.58 -5.44
N LEU A 321 -14.70 13.30 -5.14
CA LEU A 321 -14.11 12.21 -5.92
C LEU A 321 -14.59 12.23 -7.38
N THR A 322 -15.88 12.49 -7.59
CA THR A 322 -16.47 12.62 -8.94
C THR A 322 -15.92 13.82 -9.69
N ALA A 323 -15.81 14.98 -9.03
CA ALA A 323 -15.23 16.17 -9.62
C ALA A 323 -13.75 16.00 -9.96
N LEU A 324 -12.99 15.34 -9.08
CA LEU A 324 -11.57 15.04 -9.29
C LEU A 324 -11.37 14.03 -10.44
N ASP A 325 -12.16 12.97 -10.50
CA ASP A 325 -12.10 11.98 -11.59
C ASP A 325 -12.36 12.64 -12.96
N ARG A 326 -13.39 13.51 -13.05
CA ARG A 326 -13.66 14.28 -14.26
C ARG A 326 -12.45 15.14 -14.65
N ARG A 327 -11.85 15.84 -13.70
CA ARG A 327 -10.65 16.67 -13.92
C ARG A 327 -9.48 15.85 -14.45
N ILE A 328 -9.20 14.71 -13.82
CA ILE A 328 -8.12 13.81 -14.24
C ILE A 328 -8.36 13.33 -15.67
N ARG A 329 -9.56 12.86 -16.01
CA ARG A 329 -9.91 12.38 -17.35
C ARG A 329 -9.75 13.47 -18.40
N THR A 330 -10.21 14.70 -18.12
CA THR A 330 -10.04 15.83 -19.02
C THR A 330 -8.56 16.13 -19.25
N LEU A 331 -7.74 16.15 -18.20
CA LEU A 331 -6.32 16.39 -18.34
C LEU A 331 -5.60 15.23 -19.04
N GLN A 332 -6.00 13.98 -18.82
CA GLN A 332 -5.50 12.84 -19.60
C GLN A 332 -5.75 13.04 -21.10
N GLN A 333 -6.96 13.46 -21.50
CA GLN A 333 -7.28 13.77 -22.88
C GLN A 333 -6.41 14.90 -23.45
N ILE A 334 -6.32 16.01 -22.73
CA ILE A 334 -5.52 17.19 -23.15
C ILE A 334 -4.05 16.81 -23.39
N HIS A 335 -3.48 15.98 -22.53
CA HIS A 335 -2.06 15.59 -22.60
C HIS A 335 -1.83 14.29 -23.38
N GLY A 336 -2.85 13.74 -24.05
CA GLY A 336 -2.75 12.54 -24.89
C GLY A 336 -2.45 11.25 -24.11
N PHE A 337 -2.84 11.16 -22.85
CA PHE A 337 -2.79 9.92 -22.09
C PHE A 337 -4.03 9.06 -22.33
N PRO A 338 -3.89 7.73 -22.37
CA PRO A 338 -5.04 6.85 -22.45
C PRO A 338 -5.89 6.97 -21.20
N ILE A 339 -7.20 7.12 -21.37
CA ILE A 339 -8.16 7.00 -20.27
C ILE A 339 -8.25 5.52 -19.95
N ARG A 340 -7.63 5.12 -18.86
CA ARG A 340 -7.82 3.78 -18.32
C ARG A 340 -9.02 3.82 -17.38
N PRO A 341 -9.89 2.80 -17.39
CA PRO A 341 -10.75 2.58 -16.25
C PRO A 341 -9.81 2.55 -15.05
N LEU A 342 -10.05 3.39 -14.06
CA LEU A 342 -9.41 3.19 -12.78
C LEU A 342 -9.72 1.73 -12.45
N ASP A 343 -8.69 0.90 -12.22
CA ASP A 343 -8.86 -0.38 -11.53
C ASP A 343 -9.37 -0.02 -10.13
N ARG A 344 -10.61 0.43 -10.08
CA ARG A 344 -11.41 0.42 -8.88
C ARG A 344 -11.58 -1.05 -8.65
N GLY A 345 -10.92 -1.59 -7.62
CA GLY A 345 -11.40 -2.79 -6.99
C GLY A 345 -12.83 -2.49 -6.59
N GLU A 346 -13.78 -2.61 -7.49
CA GLU A 346 -15.18 -2.67 -7.16
C GLU A 346 -15.37 -4.05 -6.53
N PRO A 347 -15.78 -4.11 -5.26
CA PRO A 347 -16.47 -5.28 -4.80
C PRO A 347 -17.64 -5.42 -5.75
N GLY A 348 -17.77 -6.59 -6.39
CA GLY A 348 -18.70 -6.83 -7.48
C GLY A 348 -20.05 -6.19 -7.23
N ALA A 349 -20.54 -5.49 -8.24
CA ALA A 349 -21.85 -4.88 -8.28
C ALA A 349 -22.92 -5.93 -7.99
N ARG A 350 -23.32 -6.05 -6.73
CA ARG A 350 -24.60 -6.62 -6.32
C ARG A 350 -25.13 -5.80 -5.16
N GLY A 351 -26.31 -5.25 -5.43
CA GLY A 351 -27.05 -4.29 -4.66
C GLY A 351 -27.21 -4.56 -3.17
N SER A 352 -27.60 -3.50 -2.55
CA SER A 352 -28.08 -3.22 -1.19
C SER A 352 -27.03 -2.51 -0.33
N ALA A 353 -27.42 -1.31 0.08
CA ALA A 353 -26.74 -0.54 1.11
C ALA A 353 -26.66 -1.38 2.42
N GLN A 354 -25.48 -1.93 2.65
CA GLN A 354 -25.10 -2.39 3.99
C GLN A 354 -24.02 -1.44 4.53
N PRO A 355 -24.01 -1.13 5.81
CA PRO A 355 -22.96 -0.34 6.42
C PRO A 355 -21.62 -0.99 6.13
N GLU A 356 -20.63 -0.17 5.71
CA GLU A 356 -19.26 -0.64 5.46
C GLU A 356 -18.80 -1.47 6.66
N PRO A 357 -18.40 -2.73 6.49
CA PRO A 357 -17.80 -3.48 7.57
C PRO A 357 -16.52 -2.74 7.97
N GLU A 358 -16.35 -2.57 9.26
CA GLU A 358 -15.07 -2.24 9.87
C GLU A 358 -14.02 -3.19 9.30
N VAL A 359 -13.26 -2.71 8.31
CA VAL A 359 -12.18 -3.50 7.72
C VAL A 359 -11.09 -3.56 8.77
N ALA A 360 -11.21 -4.53 9.66
CA ALA A 360 -10.06 -5.03 10.38
C ALA A 360 -9.03 -5.41 9.29
N LEU A 361 -7.93 -4.67 9.23
CA LEU A 361 -6.75 -5.02 8.44
C LEU A 361 -6.17 -6.32 9.01
N SER A 362 -6.82 -7.44 8.73
CA SER A 362 -6.20 -8.73 8.89
C SER A 362 -5.17 -8.87 7.78
N LEU A 363 -3.96 -8.40 8.06
CA LEU A 363 -2.80 -8.67 7.23
C LEU A 363 -2.41 -10.13 7.51
N PRO A 364 -2.54 -11.04 6.54
CA PRO A 364 -2.11 -12.41 6.74
C PRO A 364 -0.62 -12.49 6.47
N PHE A 365 0.10 -12.53 7.54
CA PHE A 365 1.44 -13.04 7.53
C PHE A 365 1.41 -14.36 8.31
N GLY A 366 1.23 -15.45 7.61
CA GLY A 366 1.55 -16.78 8.08
C GLY A 366 3.03 -17.04 7.90
#